data_e984dcc7122c8b0826b52e0648d5081f
#
_entry.id   e984dcc7122c8b0826b52e0648d5081f
#
_cell.length_a   1.000
_cell.length_b   1.000
_cell.length_c   1.000
_cell.angle_alpha   90.00
_cell.angle_beta   90.00
_cell.angle_gamma   90.00
#
_symmetry.space_group_name_H-M   'P 1'
#
loop_
_entity.id
_entity.type
_entity.pdbx_description
1 polymer ?
#
loop_
_entity_poly.entity_id
_entity_poly.type
_entity_poly.pdbx_seq_one_letter_code
_entity_poly.pdbx_strand_id
1 'polypeptide(L)'
;LIEFLRNPGKFQRLGGRIPRGVLLIGATGTGKTLLARAIAGEANVPFLHISGSDFVEMFVGVGASRVRDLFKQAKDAAPCIIFLDEIDAVGRRRGIGFNGGGGHDEREQTLNAILVEIDGFDSNDQVIVIAATNRADVLDPALTRPGRFDRQVYIPLPDIKGRLEMLKVHARTVKLAPDADLARLARGTGMLSGAD
;
A
#
# COMPACT_ATOMS: atom_id res chain seq x y z
N LEU A 1 -0.84 -2.24 14.40
CA LEU A 1 -1.87 -2.61 13.41
C LEU A 1 -2.41 -4.01 13.67
N ILE A 2 -1.55 -5.04 13.69
CA ILE A 2 -1.95 -6.43 13.89
C ILE A 2 -2.75 -6.62 15.17
N GLU A 3 -2.25 -6.12 16.29
CA GLU A 3 -2.92 -6.23 17.60
C GLU A 3 -4.28 -5.53 17.61
N PHE A 4 -4.40 -4.39 16.91
CA PHE A 4 -5.67 -3.69 16.75
C PHE A 4 -6.69 -4.53 15.97
N LEU A 5 -6.28 -5.11 14.84
CA LEU A 5 -7.16 -5.94 14.02
C LEU A 5 -7.59 -7.21 14.75
N ARG A 6 -6.73 -7.75 15.63
CA ARG A 6 -7.06 -8.92 16.46
C ARG A 6 -7.98 -8.58 17.64
N ASN A 7 -7.77 -7.42 18.28
CA ASN A 7 -8.46 -7.02 19.51
C ASN A 7 -8.84 -5.53 19.51
N PRO A 8 -9.78 -5.10 18.67
CA PRO A 8 -10.15 -3.70 18.54
C PRO A 8 -10.70 -3.10 19.84
N GLY A 9 -11.41 -3.87 20.64
CA GLY A 9 -11.99 -3.42 21.91
C GLY A 9 -10.96 -2.99 22.97
N LYS A 10 -9.75 -3.53 22.94
CA LYS A 10 -8.66 -3.13 23.85
C LYS A 10 -8.23 -1.69 23.60
N PHE A 11 -8.12 -1.30 22.32
CA PHE A 11 -7.70 0.05 21.93
C PHE A 11 -8.79 1.09 22.14
N GLN A 12 -10.04 0.74 21.92
CA GLN A 12 -11.20 1.62 22.18
C GLN A 12 -11.30 2.00 23.65
N ARG A 13 -11.04 1.06 24.56
CA ARG A 13 -11.05 1.32 26.02
C ARG A 13 -9.94 2.25 26.49
N LEU A 14 -8.82 2.27 25.76
CA LEU A 14 -7.65 3.10 26.09
C LEU A 14 -7.72 4.51 25.48
N GLY A 15 -8.79 4.85 24.74
CA GLY A 15 -8.96 6.13 24.06
C GLY A 15 -7.93 6.40 22.95
N GLY A 16 -7.22 5.35 22.51
CA GLY A 16 -6.23 5.44 21.45
C GLY A 16 -6.89 5.74 20.10
N ARG A 17 -6.39 6.76 19.39
CA ARG A 17 -6.78 6.97 17.99
C ARG A 17 -6.08 5.92 17.11
N ILE A 18 -6.88 5.12 16.45
CA ILE A 18 -6.39 4.14 15.50
C ILE A 18 -6.12 4.84 14.17
N PRO A 19 -4.95 4.63 13.54
CA PRO A 19 -4.71 5.17 12.22
C PRO A 19 -5.66 4.51 11.22
N ARG A 20 -6.45 5.32 10.52
CA ARG A 20 -7.35 4.84 9.44
C ARG A 20 -6.57 4.47 8.20
N GLY A 21 -5.49 5.21 7.94
CA GLY A 21 -4.65 5.04 6.77
C GLY A 21 -3.16 4.99 7.11
N VAL A 22 -2.45 4.11 6.41
CA VAL A 22 -0.99 3.97 6.46
C VAL A 22 -0.44 4.07 5.06
N LEU A 23 0.58 4.90 4.85
CA LEU A 23 1.28 5.04 3.57
C LEU A 23 2.63 4.33 3.63
N LEU A 24 2.82 3.32 2.78
CA LEU A 24 4.09 2.65 2.58
C LEU A 24 4.85 3.35 1.44
N ILE A 25 6.03 3.84 1.73
CA ILE A 25 6.86 4.56 0.77
C ILE A 25 8.16 3.77 0.55
N GLY A 26 8.50 3.46 -0.69
CA GLY A 26 9.73 2.76 -1.01
C GLY A 26 9.84 2.48 -2.50
N ALA A 27 11.06 2.21 -2.96
CA ALA A 27 11.31 1.85 -4.35
C ALA A 27 10.48 0.63 -4.79
N THR A 28 10.28 0.49 -6.08
CA THR A 28 9.65 -0.71 -6.65
C THR A 28 10.44 -1.95 -6.22
N GLY A 29 9.76 -3.06 -5.97
CA GLY A 29 10.42 -4.32 -5.59
C GLY A 29 10.89 -4.41 -4.13
N THR A 30 10.66 -3.41 -3.28
CA THR A 30 11.06 -3.45 -1.85
C THR A 30 10.12 -4.26 -0.95
N GLY A 31 9.07 -4.88 -1.52
CA GLY A 31 8.20 -5.79 -0.78
C GLY A 31 7.03 -5.12 -0.07
N LYS A 32 6.59 -3.91 -0.48
CA LYS A 32 5.45 -3.20 0.11
C LYS A 32 4.17 -4.04 0.12
N THR A 33 3.84 -4.66 -1.00
CA THR A 33 2.66 -5.53 -1.14
C THR A 33 2.78 -6.78 -0.25
N LEU A 34 3.97 -7.38 -0.20
CA LEU A 34 4.23 -8.54 0.67
C LEU A 34 4.07 -8.18 2.14
N LEU A 35 4.55 -7.01 2.56
CA LEU A 35 4.40 -6.52 3.93
C LEU A 35 2.92 -6.35 4.30
N ALA A 36 2.15 -5.69 3.44
CA ALA A 36 0.72 -5.48 3.69
C ALA A 36 -0.05 -6.81 3.77
N ARG A 37 0.27 -7.77 2.89
CA ARG A 37 -0.31 -9.10 2.90
C ARG A 37 0.10 -9.89 4.15
N ALA A 38 1.36 -9.78 4.58
CA ALA A 38 1.84 -10.41 5.82
C ALA A 38 1.11 -9.86 7.06
N ILE A 39 0.84 -8.56 7.11
CA ILE A 39 0.06 -7.95 8.20
C ILE A 39 -1.35 -8.54 8.25
N ALA A 40 -2.02 -8.68 7.11
CA ALA A 40 -3.34 -9.28 7.03
C ALA A 40 -3.32 -10.76 7.46
N GLY A 41 -2.33 -11.52 6.99
CA GLY A 41 -2.14 -12.93 7.37
C GLY A 41 -1.89 -13.11 8.86
N GLU A 42 -1.01 -12.31 9.45
CA GLU A 42 -0.74 -12.33 10.90
C GLU A 42 -1.95 -11.91 11.73
N ALA A 43 -2.75 -10.96 11.26
CA ALA A 43 -3.99 -10.54 11.91
C ALA A 43 -5.14 -11.52 11.65
N ASN A 44 -5.01 -12.44 10.69
CA ASN A 44 -6.04 -13.35 10.22
C ASN A 44 -7.32 -12.63 9.77
N VAL A 45 -7.15 -11.60 8.95
CA VAL A 45 -8.23 -10.79 8.37
C VAL A 45 -8.18 -10.80 6.85
N PRO A 46 -9.33 -10.56 6.17
CA PRO A 46 -9.39 -10.41 4.72
C PRO A 46 -8.47 -9.30 4.20
N PHE A 47 -7.91 -9.52 3.01
CA PHE A 47 -7.03 -8.59 2.31
C PHE A 47 -7.63 -8.24 0.95
N LEU A 48 -8.11 -7.00 0.81
CA LEU A 48 -8.68 -6.47 -0.42
C LEU A 48 -7.62 -5.65 -1.14
N HIS A 49 -7.20 -6.08 -2.31
CA HIS A 49 -6.11 -5.45 -3.08
C HIS A 49 -6.62 -4.86 -4.38
N ILE A 50 -6.23 -3.62 -4.65
CA ILE A 50 -6.45 -2.95 -5.93
C ILE A 50 -5.23 -2.07 -6.25
N SER A 51 -4.89 -1.93 -7.53
CA SER A 51 -3.86 -1.00 -7.99
C SER A 51 -4.49 0.32 -8.42
N GLY A 52 -3.79 1.43 -8.15
CA GLY A 52 -4.17 2.75 -8.67
C GLY A 52 -4.21 2.79 -10.20
N SER A 53 -3.37 2.00 -10.88
CA SER A 53 -3.39 1.85 -12.33
C SER A 53 -4.70 1.27 -12.85
N ASP A 54 -5.32 0.35 -12.11
CA ASP A 54 -6.61 -0.25 -12.48
C ASP A 54 -7.74 0.79 -12.59
N PHE A 55 -7.63 1.91 -11.87
CA PHE A 55 -8.60 2.99 -11.95
C PHE A 55 -8.38 3.92 -13.16
N VAL A 56 -7.15 3.99 -13.67
CA VAL A 56 -6.77 4.90 -14.76
C VAL A 56 -7.14 4.32 -16.14
N GLU A 57 -7.17 3.02 -16.27
CA GLU A 57 -7.49 2.31 -17.51
C GLU A 57 -8.99 2.23 -17.82
N MET A 58 -9.83 2.77 -16.94
CA MET A 58 -11.27 2.67 -17.04
C MET A 58 -11.92 3.90 -17.68
N PHE A 59 -13.14 3.68 -18.24
CA PHE A 59 -13.99 4.74 -18.76
C PHE A 59 -14.39 5.75 -17.68
N VAL A 60 -14.72 6.97 -18.11
CA VAL A 60 -15.11 8.11 -17.26
C VAL A 60 -16.13 7.71 -16.18
N GLY A 61 -15.82 8.02 -14.93
CA GLY A 61 -16.69 7.80 -13.77
C GLY A 61 -16.69 6.39 -13.19
N VAL A 62 -16.08 5.40 -13.86
CA VAL A 62 -16.02 4.01 -13.39
C VAL A 62 -15.05 3.86 -12.22
N GLY A 63 -13.94 4.61 -12.20
CA GLY A 63 -12.96 4.57 -11.12
C GLY A 63 -13.54 4.94 -9.76
N ALA A 64 -14.30 6.03 -9.68
CA ALA A 64 -14.95 6.48 -8.45
C ALA A 64 -16.01 5.48 -7.94
N SER A 65 -16.79 4.89 -8.86
CA SER A 65 -17.78 3.84 -8.52
C SER A 65 -17.08 2.62 -7.93
N ARG A 66 -15.97 2.20 -8.53
CA ARG A 66 -15.18 1.05 -8.06
C ARG A 66 -14.56 1.27 -6.69
N VAL A 67 -14.10 2.49 -6.42
CA VAL A 67 -13.66 2.88 -5.07
C VAL A 67 -14.78 2.68 -4.06
N ARG A 68 -15.97 3.22 -4.34
CA ARG A 68 -17.14 3.07 -3.44
C ARG A 68 -17.52 1.62 -3.20
N ASP A 69 -17.52 0.80 -4.24
CA ASP A 69 -17.82 -0.63 -4.12
C ASP A 69 -16.77 -1.37 -3.28
N LEU A 70 -15.48 -1.07 -3.48
CA LEU A 70 -14.39 -1.65 -2.70
C LEU A 70 -14.52 -1.31 -1.21
N PHE A 71 -14.78 -0.06 -0.87
CA PHE A 71 -14.93 0.37 0.52
C PHE A 71 -16.19 -0.21 1.17
N LYS A 72 -17.28 -0.35 0.41
CA LYS A 72 -18.46 -1.06 0.88
C LYS A 72 -18.17 -2.52 1.17
N GLN A 73 -17.53 -3.24 0.26
CA GLN A 73 -17.09 -4.63 0.49
C GLN A 73 -16.20 -4.75 1.73
N ALA A 74 -15.31 -3.78 1.95
CA ALA A 74 -14.46 -3.78 3.12
C ALA A 74 -15.24 -3.60 4.42
N LYS A 75 -16.23 -2.73 4.47
CA LYS A 75 -17.10 -2.57 5.63
C LYS A 75 -17.89 -3.83 5.93
N ASP A 76 -18.38 -4.51 4.89
CA ASP A 76 -19.11 -5.78 5.04
C ASP A 76 -18.20 -6.94 5.49
N ALA A 77 -16.91 -6.89 5.14
CA ALA A 77 -15.91 -7.90 5.49
C ALA A 77 -15.09 -7.55 6.75
N ALA A 78 -15.41 -6.46 7.43
CA ALA A 78 -14.66 -6.01 8.61
C ALA A 78 -14.64 -7.08 9.75
N PRO A 79 -13.52 -7.26 10.45
CA PRO A 79 -12.25 -6.55 10.31
C PRO A 79 -11.46 -6.94 9.06
N CYS A 80 -10.92 -5.98 8.32
CA CYS A 80 -10.16 -6.25 7.10
C CYS A 80 -9.12 -5.16 6.78
N ILE A 81 -8.26 -5.46 5.80
CA ILE A 81 -7.31 -4.50 5.22
C ILE A 81 -7.68 -4.23 3.77
N ILE A 82 -7.76 -2.94 3.39
CA ILE A 82 -7.72 -2.49 2.00
C ILE A 82 -6.27 -2.13 1.67
N PHE A 83 -5.73 -2.66 0.58
CA PHE A 83 -4.43 -2.30 0.07
C PHE A 83 -4.56 -1.62 -1.29
N LEU A 84 -4.15 -0.34 -1.34
CA LEU A 84 -4.15 0.49 -2.54
C LEU A 84 -2.70 0.60 -3.03
N ASP A 85 -2.32 -0.22 -4.00
CA ASP A 85 -0.99 -0.15 -4.60
C ASP A 85 -0.90 0.97 -5.64
N GLU A 86 0.29 1.50 -5.87
CA GLU A 86 0.53 2.56 -6.87
C GLU A 86 -0.42 3.76 -6.72
N ILE A 87 -0.66 4.22 -5.49
CA ILE A 87 -1.61 5.32 -5.24
C ILE A 87 -1.25 6.60 -5.99
N ASP A 88 0.00 6.80 -6.38
CA ASP A 88 0.47 7.91 -7.19
C ASP A 88 -0.11 7.91 -8.62
N ALA A 89 -0.66 6.79 -9.11
CA ALA A 89 -1.36 6.75 -10.40
C ALA A 89 -2.62 7.66 -10.39
N VAL A 90 -3.32 7.74 -9.25
CA VAL A 90 -4.54 8.55 -9.06
C VAL A 90 -4.34 9.75 -8.16
N GLY A 91 -3.36 9.70 -7.27
CA GLY A 91 -3.15 10.67 -6.18
C GLY A 91 -2.14 11.77 -6.47
N ARG A 92 -1.85 12.13 -7.72
CA ARG A 92 -0.87 13.18 -8.07
C ARG A 92 -1.40 14.58 -7.79
N ARG A 93 -0.48 15.49 -7.45
CA ARG A 93 -0.76 16.92 -7.31
C ARG A 93 -1.32 17.52 -8.60
N ARG A 94 -2.26 18.44 -8.45
CA ARG A 94 -2.76 19.28 -9.54
C ARG A 94 -1.61 20.11 -10.13
N GLY A 95 -1.49 20.16 -11.46
CA GLY A 95 -0.56 21.05 -12.15
C GLY A 95 0.81 20.45 -12.53
N ILE A 96 1.10 19.20 -12.22
CA ILE A 96 2.31 18.52 -12.69
C ILE A 96 1.93 17.56 -13.82
N GLY A 97 1.65 18.09 -15.00
CA GLY A 97 1.45 17.26 -16.17
C GLY A 97 0.67 17.95 -17.28
N PHE A 98 1.20 17.89 -18.45
CA PHE A 98 0.79 18.38 -19.74
C PHE A 98 -0.72 18.58 -19.96
N ASN A 99 -1.09 19.69 -20.60
CA ASN A 99 -2.39 20.01 -21.19
C ASN A 99 -2.85 18.92 -22.18
N GLY A 100 -3.59 17.93 -21.71
CA GLY A 100 -4.23 16.90 -22.55
C GLY A 100 -5.55 16.48 -21.92
N GLY A 101 -6.66 16.92 -22.51
CA GLY A 101 -8.00 16.83 -21.98
C GLY A 101 -8.48 15.40 -21.70
N GLY A 102 -9.38 15.27 -20.73
CA GLY A 102 -10.20 14.09 -20.42
C GLY A 102 -9.70 13.20 -19.29
N GLY A 103 -8.43 12.85 -19.23
CA GLY A 103 -7.90 11.92 -18.20
C GLY A 103 -7.63 12.58 -16.84
N HIS A 104 -7.62 13.91 -16.75
CA HIS A 104 -7.42 14.63 -15.50
C HIS A 104 -8.66 14.58 -14.59
N ASP A 105 -9.83 14.75 -15.17
CA ASP A 105 -11.09 14.77 -14.41
C ASP A 105 -11.37 13.42 -13.76
N GLU A 106 -11.02 12.32 -14.41
CA GLU A 106 -11.22 10.97 -13.86
C GLU A 106 -10.33 10.65 -12.68
N ARG A 107 -9.04 10.97 -12.79
CA ARG A 107 -8.08 10.76 -11.69
C ARG A 107 -8.48 11.58 -10.48
N GLU A 108 -8.92 12.82 -10.71
CA GLU A 108 -9.37 13.70 -9.64
C GLU A 108 -10.66 13.18 -8.99
N GLN A 109 -11.61 12.68 -9.77
CA GLN A 109 -12.83 12.08 -9.26
C GLN A 109 -12.55 10.82 -8.44
N THR A 110 -11.64 9.98 -8.91
CA THR A 110 -11.21 8.76 -8.19
C THR A 110 -10.49 9.11 -6.90
N LEU A 111 -9.57 10.08 -6.93
CA LEU A 111 -8.89 10.57 -5.73
C LEU A 111 -9.90 11.12 -4.72
N ASN A 112 -10.83 11.96 -5.15
CA ASN A 112 -11.85 12.52 -4.28
C ASN A 112 -12.74 11.43 -3.68
N ALA A 113 -13.08 10.40 -4.44
CA ALA A 113 -13.83 9.25 -3.93
C ALA A 113 -13.06 8.52 -2.82
N ILE A 114 -11.75 8.29 -3.00
CA ILE A 114 -10.90 7.68 -1.96
C ILE A 114 -10.90 8.55 -0.69
N LEU A 115 -10.73 9.87 -0.83
CA LEU A 115 -10.70 10.79 0.31
C LEU A 115 -12.03 10.81 1.06
N VAL A 116 -13.15 10.83 0.35
CA VAL A 116 -14.51 10.79 0.94
C VAL A 116 -14.73 9.49 1.69
N GLU A 117 -14.34 8.36 1.13
CA GLU A 117 -14.52 7.06 1.77
C GLU A 117 -13.65 6.92 3.04
N ILE A 118 -12.39 7.39 3.00
CA ILE A 118 -11.52 7.37 4.20
C ILE A 118 -12.08 8.29 5.30
N ASP A 119 -12.54 9.47 4.93
CA ASP A 119 -13.14 10.42 5.88
C ASP A 119 -14.46 9.90 6.47
N GLY A 120 -15.18 9.08 5.71
CA GLY A 120 -16.45 8.45 6.09
C GLY A 120 -16.33 7.22 6.99
N PHE A 121 -15.11 6.79 7.37
CA PHE A 121 -14.97 5.72 8.36
C PHE A 121 -15.30 6.21 9.76
N ASP A 122 -16.13 5.43 10.44
CA ASP A 122 -16.41 5.61 11.87
C ASP A 122 -15.32 4.96 12.73
N SER A 123 -15.28 5.34 14.00
CA SER A 123 -14.35 4.75 14.98
C SER A 123 -14.55 3.24 15.19
N ASN A 124 -15.72 2.73 14.82
CA ASN A 124 -16.10 1.33 14.94
C ASN A 124 -15.85 0.52 13.65
N ASP A 125 -15.57 1.20 12.54
CA ASP A 125 -15.22 0.52 11.29
C ASP A 125 -13.82 -0.10 11.45
N GLN A 126 -13.78 -1.39 11.58
CA GLN A 126 -12.54 -2.15 11.79
C GLN A 126 -11.85 -2.40 10.42
N VAL A 127 -11.67 -1.33 9.67
CA VAL A 127 -11.02 -1.33 8.35
C VAL A 127 -9.78 -0.47 8.42
N ILE A 128 -8.65 -1.01 8.01
CA ILE A 128 -7.41 -0.27 7.83
C ILE A 128 -7.11 -0.17 6.34
N VAL A 129 -6.82 1.05 5.89
CA VAL A 129 -6.41 1.31 4.51
C VAL A 129 -4.90 1.46 4.48
N ILE A 130 -4.22 0.61 3.74
CA ILE A 130 -2.78 0.71 3.49
C ILE A 130 -2.59 1.14 2.04
N ALA A 131 -1.97 2.28 1.80
CA ALA A 131 -1.58 2.71 0.47
C ALA A 131 -0.08 2.52 0.26
N ALA A 132 0.34 2.26 -0.96
CA ALA A 132 1.74 2.13 -1.33
C ALA A 132 2.10 3.04 -2.50
N THR A 133 3.28 3.63 -2.46
CA THR A 133 3.84 4.43 -3.55
C THR A 133 5.37 4.34 -3.59
N ASN A 134 5.92 4.47 -4.78
CA ASN A 134 7.35 4.70 -4.98
C ASN A 134 7.68 6.19 -5.17
N ARG A 135 6.67 7.06 -5.28
CA ARG A 135 6.77 8.47 -5.61
C ARG A 135 5.96 9.35 -4.64
N ALA A 136 6.36 9.37 -3.36
CA ALA A 136 5.69 10.21 -2.35
C ALA A 136 5.78 11.72 -2.67
N ASP A 137 6.81 12.13 -3.42
CA ASP A 137 7.04 13.51 -3.85
C ASP A 137 5.95 14.10 -4.76
N VAL A 138 5.26 13.24 -5.52
CA VAL A 138 4.21 13.67 -6.45
C VAL A 138 2.80 13.60 -5.88
N LEU A 139 2.62 13.02 -4.67
CA LEU A 139 1.31 12.85 -4.07
C LEU A 139 0.65 14.19 -3.71
N ASP A 140 -0.67 14.24 -3.86
CA ASP A 140 -1.48 15.36 -3.39
C ASP A 140 -1.40 15.43 -1.85
N PRO A 141 -1.06 16.59 -1.26
CA PRO A 141 -1.00 16.77 0.19
C PRO A 141 -2.30 16.41 0.91
N ALA A 142 -3.44 16.45 0.24
CA ALA A 142 -4.72 16.06 0.79
C ALA A 142 -4.75 14.60 1.27
N LEU A 143 -3.96 13.71 0.64
CA LEU A 143 -3.87 12.30 1.02
C LEU A 143 -3.19 12.09 2.38
N THR A 144 -2.23 12.94 2.73
CA THR A 144 -1.40 12.78 3.93
C THR A 144 -1.85 13.65 5.11
N ARG A 145 -3.00 14.32 4.99
CA ARG A 145 -3.58 15.10 6.09
C ARG A 145 -3.96 14.21 7.28
N PRO A 146 -3.96 14.79 8.51
CA PRO A 146 -4.41 14.07 9.71
C PRO A 146 -5.78 13.41 9.51
N GLY A 147 -5.90 12.15 9.94
CA GLY A 147 -7.12 11.34 9.78
C GLY A 147 -7.22 10.56 8.46
N ARG A 148 -6.26 10.73 7.55
CA ARG A 148 -6.13 9.99 6.29
C ARG A 148 -4.87 9.13 6.33
N PHE A 149 -4.01 9.17 5.33
CA PHE A 149 -2.70 8.49 5.35
C PHE A 149 -1.67 9.28 6.17
N ASP A 150 -1.96 9.51 7.42
CA ASP A 150 -1.13 10.29 8.34
C ASP A 150 0.04 9.51 8.94
N ARG A 151 0.02 8.19 8.82
CA ARG A 151 1.13 7.31 9.19
C ARG A 151 1.91 6.94 7.95
N GLN A 152 3.16 7.43 7.87
CA GLN A 152 4.07 7.13 6.77
C GLN A 152 5.16 6.18 7.24
N VAL A 153 5.37 5.10 6.50
CA VAL A 153 6.40 4.09 6.75
C VAL A 153 7.31 4.01 5.53
N TYR A 154 8.57 4.33 5.73
CA TYR A 154 9.59 4.22 4.68
C TYR A 154 10.18 2.82 4.68
N ILE A 155 10.15 2.17 3.53
CA ILE A 155 10.74 0.86 3.31
C ILE A 155 12.00 1.06 2.47
N PRO A 156 13.20 0.94 3.09
CA PRO A 156 14.45 1.10 2.37
C PRO A 156 14.73 -0.08 1.46
N LEU A 157 15.71 0.09 0.56
CA LEU A 157 16.33 -1.05 -0.12
C LEU A 157 16.96 -1.99 0.92
N PRO A 158 17.01 -3.30 0.64
CA PRO A 158 17.54 -4.26 1.59
C PRO A 158 19.03 -4.04 1.84
N ASP A 159 19.44 -4.20 3.09
CA ASP A 159 20.85 -4.27 3.47
C ASP A 159 21.50 -5.59 3.02
N ILE A 160 22.78 -5.78 3.27
CA ILE A 160 23.51 -7.00 2.86
C ILE A 160 22.87 -8.26 3.44
N LYS A 161 22.42 -8.21 4.70
CA LYS A 161 21.75 -9.35 5.35
C LYS A 161 20.40 -9.64 4.70
N GLY A 162 19.62 -8.62 4.46
CA GLY A 162 18.33 -8.73 3.75
C GLY A 162 18.51 -9.33 2.35
N ARG A 163 19.49 -8.86 1.58
CA ARG A 163 19.78 -9.43 0.27
C ARG A 163 20.22 -10.89 0.34
N LEU A 164 21.04 -11.25 1.32
CA LEU A 164 21.42 -12.64 1.53
C LEU A 164 20.22 -13.55 1.82
N GLU A 165 19.31 -13.10 2.68
CA GLU A 165 18.10 -13.88 2.98
C GLU A 165 17.17 -13.99 1.76
N MET A 166 17.03 -12.92 0.97
CA MET A 166 16.29 -12.96 -0.30
C MET A 166 16.91 -13.95 -1.28
N LEU A 167 18.21 -13.90 -1.47
CA LEU A 167 18.96 -14.85 -2.32
C LEU A 167 18.74 -16.30 -1.86
N LYS A 168 18.79 -16.56 -0.55
CA LYS A 168 18.50 -17.90 0.00
C LYS A 168 17.08 -18.36 -0.32
N VAL A 169 16.10 -17.47 -0.23
CA VAL A 169 14.70 -17.80 -0.55
C VAL A 169 14.55 -18.14 -2.03
N HIS A 170 15.09 -17.32 -2.92
CA HIS A 170 15.01 -17.55 -4.36
C HIS A 170 15.83 -18.76 -4.81
N ALA A 171 16.94 -19.05 -4.14
CA ALA A 171 17.79 -20.21 -4.44
C ALA A 171 17.17 -21.56 -4.07
N ARG A 172 16.09 -21.60 -3.27
CA ARG A 172 15.44 -22.87 -2.85
C ARG A 172 14.95 -23.73 -4.02
N THR A 173 14.59 -23.09 -5.11
CA THR A 173 14.05 -23.75 -6.32
C THR A 173 15.05 -23.90 -7.43
N VAL A 174 16.29 -23.43 -7.23
CA VAL A 174 17.35 -23.38 -8.24
C VAL A 174 18.48 -24.33 -7.84
N LYS A 175 19.00 -25.12 -8.80
CA LYS A 175 20.22 -25.90 -8.58
C LYS A 175 21.41 -24.96 -8.65
N LEU A 176 22.03 -24.72 -7.52
CA LEU A 176 23.26 -23.95 -7.46
C LEU A 176 24.50 -24.82 -7.77
N ALA A 177 25.49 -24.22 -8.42
CA ALA A 177 26.79 -24.85 -8.55
C ALA A 177 27.45 -25.02 -7.17
N PRO A 178 28.34 -26.03 -6.99
CA PRO A 178 28.97 -26.30 -5.68
C PRO A 178 29.82 -25.12 -5.13
N ASP A 179 30.28 -24.25 -6.00
CA ASP A 179 31.07 -23.07 -5.71
C ASP A 179 30.26 -21.76 -5.62
N ALA A 180 28.94 -21.84 -5.71
CA ALA A 180 28.06 -20.68 -5.62
C ALA A 180 28.04 -20.10 -4.20
N ASP A 181 28.58 -18.90 -4.04
CA ASP A 181 28.63 -18.16 -2.76
C ASP A 181 27.58 -17.05 -2.74
N LEU A 182 26.42 -17.33 -2.11
CA LEU A 182 25.33 -16.36 -1.97
C LEU A 182 25.74 -15.13 -1.13
N ALA A 183 26.66 -15.29 -0.18
CA ALA A 183 27.14 -14.17 0.63
C ALA A 183 28.00 -13.22 -0.21
N ARG A 184 28.79 -13.75 -1.14
CA ARG A 184 29.54 -12.96 -2.12
C ARG A 184 28.61 -12.21 -3.06
N LEU A 185 27.57 -12.88 -3.55
CA LEU A 185 26.55 -12.26 -4.39
C LEU A 185 25.82 -11.13 -3.64
N ALA A 186 25.44 -11.35 -2.38
CA ALA A 186 24.79 -10.32 -1.56
C ALA A 186 25.66 -9.07 -1.39
N ARG A 187 26.99 -9.20 -1.33
CA ARG A 187 27.92 -8.06 -1.29
C ARG A 187 27.99 -7.33 -2.63
N GLY A 188 27.93 -8.05 -3.74
CA GLY A 188 28.01 -7.49 -5.09
C GLY A 188 26.73 -6.86 -5.62
N THR A 189 25.56 -7.14 -5.00
CA THR A 189 24.24 -6.68 -5.43
C THR A 189 23.75 -5.44 -4.67
N GLY A 190 24.64 -4.51 -4.37
CA GLY A 190 24.28 -3.24 -3.77
C GLY A 190 23.25 -2.48 -4.62
N MET A 191 22.32 -1.78 -3.96
CA MET A 191 21.24 -0.98 -4.60
C MET A 191 20.17 -1.80 -5.33
N LEU A 192 20.21 -3.12 -5.33
CA LEU A 192 19.15 -3.97 -5.88
C LEU A 192 18.04 -4.21 -4.85
N SER A 193 16.83 -4.36 -5.36
CA SER A 193 15.64 -4.73 -4.59
C SER A 193 15.41 -6.24 -4.60
N GLY A 194 14.35 -6.70 -3.95
CA GLY A 194 13.97 -8.12 -3.98
C GLY A 194 13.38 -8.59 -5.30
N ALA A 195 13.05 -7.66 -6.21
CA ALA A 195 12.51 -7.96 -7.53
C ALA A 195 13.58 -8.00 -8.64
N ASP A 196 14.77 -7.49 -8.37
CA ASP A 196 15.91 -7.53 -9.30
C ASP A 196 16.67 -8.85 -9.21
#